data_f82c6ba18cbc1cba6fe3e4184fb2e6e2
#
_entry.id   f82c6ba18cbc1cba6fe3e4184fb2e6e2
#
_cell.length_a   1.000
_cell.length_b   1.000
_cell.length_c   1.000
_cell.angle_alpha   90.00
_cell.angle_beta   90.00
_cell.angle_gamma   90.00
#
_symmetry.space_group_name_H-M   'P 1'
#
loop_
_entity.id
_entity.type
_entity.pdbx_description
1 polymer ?
#
loop_
_entity_poly.entity_id
_entity_poly.type
_entity_poly.pdbx_seq_one_letter_code
_entity_poly.pdbx_strand_id
1 'polypeptide(L)'
;MRSLFRKIREANRPFCTALVAAAGSSSRMGGVDTLMEFLDNVPVLMRTLTALQRAAAIDEIVIAAREDALVDISTLCKTYGITKCSKVVRGGESRCHSVLLAALEASPEAKLLAVQDGARPLVTPVLIDRVVEAAARCGAAAPAIPVKDTIKTVTAEGAVTGTPDRSTLRAMQTPQVFEADLLKAALQSALENEIPVTDDCSAVERLGKVVYLIDGDEENLKITTPMDLTVAEAILAEREART
;
A
#
# COMPACT_ATOMS: atom_id res chain seq x y z
N MET A 1 -22.46 22.15 14.45
CA MET A 1 -22.23 20.97 15.30
C MET A 1 -21.40 19.88 14.62
N ARG A 2 -21.73 19.37 13.41
CA ARG A 2 -20.94 18.34 12.67
C ARG A 2 -19.48 18.74 12.44
N SER A 3 -19.16 20.00 12.16
CA SER A 3 -17.80 20.50 11.91
C SER A 3 -16.92 20.49 13.19
N LEU A 4 -17.48 20.75 14.35
CA LEU A 4 -16.75 20.77 15.63
C LEU A 4 -16.42 19.33 16.08
N PHE A 5 -17.37 18.40 15.97
CA PHE A 5 -17.14 16.98 16.25
C PHE A 5 -16.11 16.35 15.30
N ARG A 6 -16.10 16.77 14.03
CA ARG A 6 -15.08 16.35 13.07
C ARG A 6 -13.68 16.84 13.48
N LYS A 7 -13.54 18.11 13.88
CA LYS A 7 -12.26 18.67 14.36
C LYS A 7 -11.77 18.00 15.65
N ILE A 8 -12.65 17.67 16.59
CA ILE A 8 -12.30 16.97 17.83
C ILE A 8 -11.87 15.53 17.55
N ARG A 9 -12.51 14.85 16.58
CA ARG A 9 -12.15 13.50 16.15
C ARG A 9 -10.81 13.50 15.41
N GLU A 10 -10.53 14.50 14.59
CA GLU A 10 -9.26 14.70 13.89
C GLU A 10 -8.12 15.00 14.89
N ALA A 11 -8.37 15.75 15.96
CA ALA A 11 -7.38 16.10 16.98
C ALA A 11 -7.00 14.92 17.91
N ASN A 12 -7.81 13.84 17.96
CA ASN A 12 -7.59 12.71 18.87
C ASN A 12 -7.23 11.40 18.14
N ARG A 13 -7.03 11.44 16.82
CA ARG A 13 -6.61 10.25 16.07
C ARG A 13 -5.11 10.00 16.22
N PRO A 14 -4.66 8.72 16.19
CA PRO A 14 -3.24 8.42 16.21
C PRO A 14 -2.53 8.97 14.98
N PHE A 15 -1.30 9.48 15.14
CA PHE A 15 -0.43 9.89 14.04
C PHE A 15 -0.13 8.68 13.16
N CYS A 16 -0.35 8.80 11.86
CA CYS A 16 -0.17 7.73 10.89
C CYS A 16 0.83 8.13 9.80
N THR A 17 1.92 7.35 9.67
CA THR A 17 2.89 7.48 8.59
C THR A 17 2.58 6.48 7.49
N ALA A 18 2.42 6.94 6.25
CA ALA A 18 2.35 6.08 5.07
C ALA A 18 3.77 5.67 4.64
N LEU A 19 3.99 4.37 4.48
CA LEU A 19 5.22 3.78 3.97
C LEU A 19 4.98 3.32 2.53
N VAL A 20 5.60 3.98 1.55
CA VAL A 20 5.36 3.68 0.14
C VAL A 20 6.44 2.75 -0.40
N ALA A 21 6.07 1.54 -0.77
CA ALA A 21 6.95 0.57 -1.40
C ALA A 21 7.15 0.92 -2.88
N ALA A 22 8.30 1.50 -3.20
CA ALA A 22 8.68 2.00 -4.53
C ALA A 22 10.05 1.49 -5.01
N ALA A 23 10.65 0.48 -4.34
CA ALA A 23 11.97 -0.05 -4.68
C ALA A 23 11.96 -1.27 -5.61
N GLY A 24 10.78 -1.72 -6.08
CA GLY A 24 10.66 -2.90 -6.93
C GLY A 24 11.23 -2.70 -8.34
N SER A 25 11.79 -3.76 -8.94
CA SER A 25 12.48 -3.73 -10.24
C SER A 25 11.56 -3.86 -11.47
N SER A 26 10.24 -3.84 -11.32
CA SER A 26 9.25 -3.91 -12.44
C SER A 26 9.52 -5.00 -13.50
N SER A 27 10.08 -6.15 -13.11
CA SER A 27 10.51 -7.22 -14.04
C SER A 27 9.39 -7.73 -14.97
N ARG A 28 8.13 -7.68 -14.51
CA ARG A 28 6.94 -8.10 -15.28
C ARG A 28 6.49 -7.09 -16.35
N MET A 29 7.03 -5.88 -16.33
CA MET A 29 6.79 -4.83 -17.34
C MET A 29 7.84 -4.81 -18.46
N GLY A 30 8.62 -5.89 -18.63
CA GLY A 30 9.65 -5.95 -19.66
C GLY A 30 10.84 -4.99 -19.43
N GLY A 31 11.10 -4.61 -18.18
CA GLY A 31 12.18 -3.70 -17.81
C GLY A 31 11.77 -2.22 -17.76
N VAL A 32 10.54 -1.89 -18.09
CA VAL A 32 9.98 -0.53 -17.95
C VAL A 32 9.65 -0.25 -16.49
N ASP A 33 10.01 0.93 -16.00
CA ASP A 33 9.72 1.34 -14.63
C ASP A 33 8.23 1.70 -14.47
N THR A 34 7.44 0.73 -14.01
CA THR A 34 6.00 0.89 -13.78
C THR A 34 5.62 2.16 -13.00
N LEU A 35 6.47 2.58 -12.05
CA LEU A 35 6.16 3.71 -11.18
C LEU A 35 6.28 5.04 -11.89
N MET A 36 7.14 5.10 -12.91
CA MET A 36 7.38 6.29 -13.72
C MET A 36 6.55 6.31 -15.01
N GLU A 37 5.86 5.20 -15.36
CA GLU A 37 4.91 5.18 -16.46
C GLU A 37 3.80 6.21 -16.24
N PHE A 38 3.39 6.83 -17.35
CA PHE A 38 2.33 7.84 -17.32
C PHE A 38 0.95 7.16 -17.43
N LEU A 39 0.08 7.54 -16.54
CA LEU A 39 -1.33 7.21 -16.55
C LEU A 39 -2.09 8.54 -16.66
N ASP A 40 -2.65 8.84 -17.83
CA ASP A 40 -3.27 10.12 -18.15
C ASP A 40 -2.37 11.33 -17.74
N ASN A 41 -1.20 11.43 -18.35
CA ASN A 41 -0.19 12.47 -18.15
C ASN A 41 0.38 12.65 -16.74
N VAL A 42 0.11 11.74 -15.80
CA VAL A 42 0.63 11.76 -14.43
C VAL A 42 1.34 10.44 -14.15
N PRO A 43 2.57 10.42 -13.63
CA PRO A 43 3.25 9.18 -13.25
C PRO A 43 2.42 8.35 -12.26
N VAL A 44 2.40 7.03 -12.43
CA VAL A 44 1.69 6.08 -11.57
C VAL A 44 1.97 6.34 -10.10
N LEU A 45 3.25 6.51 -9.73
CA LEU A 45 3.64 6.81 -8.35
C LEU A 45 3.02 8.12 -7.85
N MET A 46 3.00 9.17 -8.67
CA MET A 46 2.49 10.47 -8.26
C MET A 46 0.97 10.45 -8.04
N ARG A 47 0.22 9.62 -8.76
CA ARG A 47 -1.20 9.40 -8.47
C ARG A 47 -1.41 8.75 -7.11
N THR A 48 -0.65 7.71 -6.80
CA THR A 48 -0.67 7.06 -5.48
C THR A 48 -0.32 8.05 -4.36
N LEU A 49 0.75 8.82 -4.53
CA LEU A 49 1.18 9.82 -3.54
C LEU A 49 0.16 10.95 -3.36
N THR A 50 -0.49 11.37 -4.45
CA THR A 50 -1.56 12.38 -4.40
C THR A 50 -2.76 11.90 -3.59
N ALA A 51 -3.13 10.62 -3.69
CA ALA A 51 -4.19 10.04 -2.87
C ALA A 51 -3.81 10.04 -1.38
N LEU A 52 -2.58 9.65 -1.05
CA LEU A 52 -2.05 9.71 0.32
C LEU A 52 -1.96 11.14 0.85
N GLN A 53 -1.51 12.10 0.02
CA GLN A 53 -1.47 13.52 0.36
C GLN A 53 -2.85 14.07 0.72
N ARG A 54 -3.91 13.62 0.03
CA ARG A 54 -5.29 14.06 0.23
C ARG A 54 -6.01 13.30 1.35
N ALA A 55 -5.55 12.13 1.74
CA ALA A 55 -6.13 11.35 2.83
C ALA A 55 -6.00 12.10 4.16
N ALA A 56 -7.12 12.26 4.88
CA ALA A 56 -7.16 12.99 6.14
C ALA A 56 -6.47 12.24 7.29
N ALA A 57 -6.42 10.91 7.19
CA ALA A 57 -5.85 10.04 8.21
C ALA A 57 -4.33 9.87 8.08
N ILE A 58 -3.69 10.36 7.01
CA ILE A 58 -2.23 10.30 6.84
C ILE A 58 -1.60 11.63 7.25
N ASP A 59 -0.56 11.58 8.08
CA ASP A 59 0.18 12.76 8.56
C ASP A 59 1.53 12.92 7.88
N GLU A 60 2.18 11.80 7.57
CA GLU A 60 3.52 11.74 7.00
C GLU A 60 3.57 10.67 5.90
N ILE A 61 4.46 10.86 4.93
CA ILE A 61 4.77 9.88 3.89
C ILE A 61 6.29 9.66 3.87
N VAL A 62 6.71 8.41 3.98
CA VAL A 62 8.09 7.96 3.76
C VAL A 62 8.12 7.01 2.58
N ILE A 63 8.98 7.24 1.61
CA ILE A 63 9.04 6.46 0.37
C ILE A 63 10.33 5.63 0.36
N ALA A 64 10.22 4.31 0.27
CA ALA A 64 11.36 3.43 0.00
C ALA A 64 11.52 3.23 -1.51
N ALA A 65 12.60 3.73 -2.10
CA ALA A 65 12.85 3.71 -3.53
C ALA A 65 14.20 3.09 -3.87
N ARG A 66 14.41 2.80 -5.16
CA ARG A 66 15.74 2.41 -5.65
C ARG A 66 16.73 3.57 -5.49
N GLU A 67 17.99 3.25 -5.29
CA GLU A 67 19.05 4.24 -5.09
C GLU A 67 19.17 5.25 -6.24
N ASP A 68 19.05 4.77 -7.47
CA ASP A 68 19.10 5.57 -8.69
C ASP A 68 17.88 6.50 -8.88
N ALA A 69 16.77 6.24 -8.20
CA ALA A 69 15.51 6.99 -8.31
C ALA A 69 15.27 8.00 -7.17
N LEU A 70 16.12 8.05 -6.14
CA LEU A 70 15.88 8.87 -4.94
C LEU A 70 15.72 10.35 -5.25
N VAL A 71 16.60 10.89 -6.09
CA VAL A 71 16.63 12.32 -6.45
C VAL A 71 15.41 12.67 -7.31
N ASP A 72 15.11 11.83 -8.29
CA ASP A 72 13.99 12.05 -9.20
C ASP A 72 12.66 12.01 -8.46
N ILE A 73 12.44 11.01 -7.58
CA ILE A 73 11.22 10.92 -6.77
C ILE A 73 11.10 12.12 -5.83
N SER A 74 12.20 12.54 -5.19
CA SER A 74 12.19 13.72 -4.31
C SER A 74 11.81 15.00 -5.09
N THR A 75 12.32 15.14 -6.31
CA THR A 75 12.01 16.26 -7.20
C THR A 75 10.55 16.23 -7.64
N LEU A 76 10.05 15.05 -8.03
CA LEU A 76 8.64 14.86 -8.38
C LEU A 76 7.71 15.17 -7.19
N CYS A 77 8.04 14.76 -5.97
CA CYS A 77 7.26 15.10 -4.79
C CYS A 77 7.10 16.62 -4.63
N LYS A 78 8.18 17.39 -4.84
CA LYS A 78 8.12 18.87 -4.80
C LYS A 78 7.26 19.43 -5.94
N THR A 79 7.44 18.94 -7.15
CA THR A 79 6.72 19.38 -8.35
C THR A 79 5.21 19.13 -8.22
N TYR A 80 4.81 17.99 -7.66
CA TYR A 80 3.41 17.62 -7.48
C TYR A 80 2.81 18.08 -6.14
N GLY A 81 3.56 18.82 -5.32
CA GLY A 81 3.07 19.36 -4.04
C GLY A 81 2.77 18.30 -2.99
N ILE A 82 3.54 17.21 -2.97
CA ILE A 82 3.41 16.14 -1.95
C ILE A 82 4.09 16.60 -0.65
N THR A 83 3.44 17.51 0.06
CA THR A 83 4.02 18.18 1.24
C THR A 83 4.13 17.27 2.47
N LYS A 84 3.36 16.18 2.54
CA LYS A 84 3.47 15.18 3.60
C LYS A 84 4.69 14.25 3.42
N CYS A 85 5.34 14.25 2.25
CA CYS A 85 6.55 13.47 2.02
C CYS A 85 7.71 14.07 2.81
N SER A 86 8.08 13.43 3.92
CA SER A 86 9.18 13.85 4.78
C SER A 86 10.53 13.28 4.30
N LYS A 87 10.53 12.05 3.77
CA LYS A 87 11.76 11.35 3.38
C LYS A 87 11.53 10.45 2.17
N VAL A 88 12.57 10.39 1.31
CA VAL A 88 12.75 9.35 0.29
C VAL A 88 14.01 8.59 0.66
N VAL A 89 13.87 7.30 1.00
CA VAL A 89 14.95 6.48 1.55
C VAL A 89 15.30 5.34 0.59
N ARG A 90 16.53 4.85 0.66
CA ARG A 90 16.93 3.69 -0.12
C ARG A 90 16.20 2.45 0.38
N GLY A 91 15.59 1.70 -0.54
CA GLY A 91 15.01 0.39 -0.27
C GLY A 91 16.07 -0.69 -0.06
N GLY A 92 15.64 -1.81 0.50
CA GLY A 92 16.47 -2.98 0.72
C GLY A 92 16.36 -4.01 -0.41
N GLU A 93 16.94 -5.18 -0.18
CA GLU A 93 17.04 -6.28 -1.16
C GLU A 93 15.70 -6.97 -1.44
N SER A 94 14.72 -6.81 -0.54
CA SER A 94 13.37 -7.34 -0.68
C SER A 94 12.31 -6.27 -0.38
N ARG A 95 11.04 -6.55 -0.74
CA ARG A 95 9.92 -5.68 -0.36
C ARG A 95 9.82 -5.54 1.16
N CYS A 96 9.92 -6.66 1.90
CA CYS A 96 9.92 -6.68 3.37
C CYS A 96 11.02 -5.77 3.94
N HIS A 97 12.26 -5.92 3.45
CA HIS A 97 13.40 -5.10 3.87
C HIS A 97 13.20 -3.61 3.54
N SER A 98 12.67 -3.30 2.35
CA SER A 98 12.37 -1.91 1.95
C SER A 98 11.34 -1.25 2.85
N VAL A 99 10.28 -1.98 3.22
CA VAL A 99 9.24 -1.48 4.14
C VAL A 99 9.81 -1.29 5.55
N LEU A 100 10.65 -2.20 6.04
CA LEU A 100 11.30 -2.04 7.35
C LEU A 100 12.20 -0.79 7.38
N LEU A 101 13.03 -0.58 6.36
CA LEU A 101 13.88 0.62 6.28
C LEU A 101 13.05 1.90 6.30
N ALA A 102 11.94 1.96 5.56
CA ALA A 102 11.03 3.09 5.60
C ALA A 102 10.35 3.25 6.98
N ALA A 103 10.00 2.14 7.64
CA ALA A 103 9.37 2.15 8.96
C ALA A 103 10.32 2.67 10.07
N LEU A 104 11.62 2.42 9.94
CA LEU A 104 12.64 2.95 10.86
C LEU A 104 12.85 4.45 10.69
N GLU A 105 12.55 5.00 9.51
CA GLU A 105 12.65 6.41 9.19
C GLU A 105 11.36 7.21 9.44
N ALA A 106 10.25 6.54 9.78
CA ALA A 106 8.99 7.18 10.14
C ALA A 106 9.14 8.04 11.41
N SER A 107 8.31 9.07 11.50
CA SER A 107 8.25 9.93 12.69
C SER A 107 8.14 9.11 13.99
N PRO A 108 8.86 9.47 15.06
CA PRO A 108 8.71 8.84 16.38
C PRO A 108 7.31 9.03 16.98
N GLU A 109 6.53 9.98 16.48
CA GLU A 109 5.14 10.19 16.85
C GLU A 109 4.18 9.17 16.21
N ALA A 110 4.63 8.45 15.18
CA ALA A 110 3.81 7.49 14.45
C ALA A 110 3.33 6.36 15.37
N LYS A 111 2.03 6.26 15.54
CA LYS A 111 1.36 5.15 16.24
C LYS A 111 0.88 4.09 15.25
N LEU A 112 0.61 4.49 14.02
CA LEU A 112 0.19 3.63 12.93
C LEU A 112 1.15 3.79 11.75
N LEU A 113 1.41 2.68 11.05
CA LEU A 113 2.15 2.64 9.80
C LEU A 113 1.22 2.04 8.73
N ALA A 114 1.02 2.79 7.64
CA ALA A 114 0.19 2.39 6.51
C ALA A 114 1.08 2.03 5.32
N VAL A 115 1.26 0.74 5.04
CA VAL A 115 2.10 0.27 3.92
C VAL A 115 1.29 0.31 2.64
N GLN A 116 1.75 1.11 1.68
CA GLN A 116 1.11 1.31 0.38
C GLN A 116 2.02 0.87 -0.76
N ASP A 117 1.50 0.06 -1.67
CA ASP A 117 2.18 -0.21 -2.95
C ASP A 117 2.19 1.06 -3.81
N GLY A 118 3.36 1.51 -4.25
CA GLY A 118 3.50 2.68 -5.13
C GLY A 118 2.80 2.51 -6.49
N ALA A 119 2.58 1.27 -6.92
CA ALA A 119 1.93 0.90 -8.18
C ALA A 119 0.38 0.74 -8.06
N ARG A 120 -0.29 1.36 -7.08
CA ARG A 120 -1.76 1.41 -6.99
C ARG A 120 -2.30 2.83 -7.18
N PRO A 121 -2.26 3.35 -8.41
CA PRO A 121 -2.57 4.77 -8.70
C PRO A 121 -4.04 5.15 -8.48
N LEU A 122 -4.93 4.16 -8.39
CA LEU A 122 -6.37 4.37 -8.26
C LEU A 122 -6.89 4.24 -6.83
N VAL A 123 -5.99 4.06 -5.84
CA VAL A 123 -6.37 4.09 -4.42
C VAL A 123 -7.03 5.43 -4.10
N THR A 124 -8.12 5.40 -3.33
CA THR A 124 -8.84 6.63 -2.98
C THR A 124 -8.52 7.09 -1.55
N PRO A 125 -8.52 8.41 -1.29
CA PRO A 125 -8.37 8.93 0.08
C PRO A 125 -9.39 8.34 1.06
N VAL A 126 -10.61 8.09 0.60
CA VAL A 126 -11.69 7.50 1.41
C VAL A 126 -11.34 6.07 1.83
N LEU A 127 -10.81 5.25 0.92
CA LEU A 127 -10.37 3.90 1.27
C LEU A 127 -9.21 3.94 2.28
N ILE A 128 -8.22 4.81 2.05
CA ILE A 128 -7.08 5.01 2.96
C ILE A 128 -7.57 5.35 4.36
N ASP A 129 -8.44 6.36 4.49
CA ASP A 129 -8.98 6.81 5.77
C ASP A 129 -9.75 5.69 6.49
N ARG A 130 -10.56 4.91 5.77
CA ARG A 130 -11.30 3.76 6.32
C ARG A 130 -10.37 2.68 6.90
N VAL A 131 -9.28 2.35 6.20
CA VAL A 131 -8.33 1.32 6.67
C VAL A 131 -7.60 1.82 7.92
N VAL A 132 -7.13 3.07 7.93
CA VAL A 132 -6.47 3.68 9.10
C VAL A 132 -7.41 3.72 10.30
N GLU A 133 -8.67 4.12 10.11
CA GLU A 133 -9.69 4.08 11.18
C GLU A 133 -9.95 2.66 11.71
N ALA A 134 -9.95 1.65 10.84
CA ALA A 134 -10.10 0.26 11.27
C ALA A 134 -8.89 -0.19 12.09
N ALA A 135 -7.66 0.04 11.62
CA ALA A 135 -6.44 -0.32 12.32
C ALA A 135 -6.29 0.40 13.66
N ALA A 136 -6.72 1.67 13.76
CA ALA A 136 -6.75 2.39 15.03
C ALA A 136 -7.63 1.71 16.11
N ARG A 137 -8.59 0.88 15.71
CA ARG A 137 -9.47 0.13 16.62
C ARG A 137 -8.98 -1.28 16.95
N CYS A 138 -8.33 -1.93 15.98
CA CYS A 138 -7.99 -3.37 16.10
C CYS A 138 -6.50 -3.68 16.04
N GLY A 139 -5.65 -2.67 15.85
CA GLY A 139 -4.20 -2.81 15.78
C GLY A 139 -3.64 -3.26 14.43
N ALA A 140 -4.42 -3.95 13.60
CA ALA A 140 -4.01 -4.42 12.27
C ALA A 140 -5.22 -4.56 11.33
N ALA A 141 -5.22 -3.84 10.19
CA ALA A 141 -6.29 -3.89 9.21
C ALA A 141 -5.79 -3.73 7.77
N ALA A 142 -6.49 -4.34 6.82
CA ALA A 142 -6.21 -4.21 5.41
C ALA A 142 -7.49 -4.29 4.56
N PRO A 143 -7.52 -3.67 3.37
CA PRO A 143 -8.62 -3.81 2.43
C PRO A 143 -8.45 -5.08 1.61
N ALA A 144 -9.56 -5.75 1.32
CA ALA A 144 -9.57 -6.92 0.46
C ALA A 144 -10.89 -7.01 -0.33
N ILE A 145 -10.84 -7.67 -1.48
CA ILE A 145 -12.00 -7.92 -2.32
C ILE A 145 -12.28 -9.43 -2.42
N PRO A 146 -13.53 -9.85 -2.66
CA PRO A 146 -13.85 -11.24 -2.94
C PRO A 146 -13.11 -11.76 -4.18
N VAL A 147 -12.69 -13.02 -4.15
CA VAL A 147 -12.13 -13.68 -5.33
C VAL A 147 -13.25 -14.05 -6.30
N LYS A 148 -13.15 -13.62 -7.55
CA LYS A 148 -14.18 -13.85 -8.59
C LYS A 148 -14.02 -15.21 -9.28
N ASP A 149 -12.77 -15.61 -9.57
CA ASP A 149 -12.47 -16.83 -10.28
C ASP A 149 -12.42 -18.05 -9.36
N THR A 150 -12.54 -19.25 -9.94
CA THR A 150 -12.27 -20.48 -9.22
C THR A 150 -10.76 -20.66 -9.04
N ILE A 151 -10.31 -20.70 -7.80
CA ILE A 151 -8.89 -20.91 -7.45
C ILE A 151 -8.59 -22.40 -7.36
N LYS A 152 -7.44 -22.79 -7.89
CA LYS A 152 -6.90 -24.14 -7.79
C LYS A 152 -5.55 -24.12 -7.05
N THR A 153 -5.34 -25.07 -6.16
CA THR A 153 -3.99 -25.42 -5.72
C THR A 153 -3.40 -26.44 -6.71
N VAL A 154 -2.11 -26.31 -6.99
CA VAL A 154 -1.44 -27.14 -8.00
C VAL A 154 -0.07 -27.61 -7.51
N THR A 155 0.43 -28.74 -8.05
CA THR A 155 1.83 -29.16 -7.90
C THR A 155 2.76 -28.28 -8.74
N ALA A 156 4.08 -28.46 -8.61
CA ALA A 156 5.08 -27.77 -9.43
C ALA A 156 4.91 -28.10 -10.94
N GLU A 157 4.40 -29.29 -11.27
CA GLU A 157 4.15 -29.77 -12.62
C GLU A 157 2.79 -29.31 -13.18
N GLY A 158 2.01 -28.54 -12.39
CA GLY A 158 0.72 -27.99 -12.81
C GLY A 158 -0.50 -28.91 -12.58
N ALA A 159 -0.34 -30.07 -11.93
CA ALA A 159 -1.47 -30.93 -11.60
C ALA A 159 -2.33 -30.34 -10.46
N VAL A 160 -3.65 -30.33 -10.64
CA VAL A 160 -4.57 -29.79 -9.62
C VAL A 160 -4.58 -30.70 -8.38
N THR A 161 -4.33 -30.10 -7.22
CA THR A 161 -4.34 -30.79 -5.90
C THR A 161 -5.56 -30.43 -5.05
N GLY A 162 -6.26 -29.34 -5.37
CA GLY A 162 -7.43 -28.94 -4.59
C GLY A 162 -8.15 -27.73 -5.20
N THR A 163 -9.35 -27.49 -4.68
CA THR A 163 -10.18 -26.33 -5.05
C THR A 163 -10.69 -25.71 -3.76
N PRO A 164 -10.02 -24.66 -3.23
CA PRO A 164 -10.48 -23.96 -2.04
C PRO A 164 -11.88 -23.35 -2.26
N ASP A 165 -12.68 -23.29 -1.20
CA ASP A 165 -13.95 -22.56 -1.26
C ASP A 165 -13.67 -21.07 -1.40
N ARG A 166 -13.99 -20.51 -2.59
CA ARG A 166 -13.74 -19.08 -2.88
C ARG A 166 -14.49 -18.13 -1.97
N SER A 167 -15.59 -18.57 -1.31
CA SER A 167 -16.33 -17.74 -0.36
C SER A 167 -15.48 -17.34 0.85
N THR A 168 -14.47 -18.16 1.19
CA THR A 168 -13.52 -17.92 2.27
C THR A 168 -12.25 -17.19 1.83
N LEU A 169 -12.06 -16.96 0.52
CA LEU A 169 -10.88 -16.32 -0.04
C LEU A 169 -11.09 -14.83 -0.25
N ARG A 170 -10.03 -14.07 -0.05
CA ARG A 170 -9.99 -12.63 -0.32
C ARG A 170 -8.69 -12.28 -1.05
N ALA A 171 -8.81 -11.40 -2.05
CA ALA A 171 -7.65 -10.82 -2.72
C ALA A 171 -7.24 -9.55 -1.98
N MET A 172 -6.03 -9.56 -1.41
CA MET A 172 -5.50 -8.49 -0.57
C MET A 172 -5.12 -7.26 -1.38
N GLN A 173 -5.38 -6.10 -0.81
CA GLN A 173 -4.96 -4.82 -1.38
C GLN A 173 -4.12 -4.03 -0.36
N THR A 174 -3.70 -2.83 -0.74
CA THR A 174 -3.09 -1.83 0.15
C THR A 174 -3.91 -0.53 0.13
N PRO A 175 -3.79 0.30 1.21
CA PRO A 175 -2.82 0.25 2.30
C PRO A 175 -3.08 -0.90 3.30
N GLN A 176 -2.02 -1.52 3.80
CA GLN A 176 -2.07 -2.42 4.95
C GLN A 176 -1.59 -1.64 6.18
N VAL A 177 -2.41 -1.55 7.21
CA VAL A 177 -2.18 -0.61 8.32
C VAL A 177 -2.06 -1.35 9.63
N PHE A 178 -1.03 -1.01 10.40
CA PHE A 178 -0.68 -1.68 11.65
C PHE A 178 -0.22 -0.70 12.72
N GLU A 179 -0.28 -1.11 13.98
CA GLU A 179 0.48 -0.46 15.04
C GLU A 179 1.97 -0.44 14.68
N ALA A 180 2.65 0.69 14.95
CA ALA A 180 4.01 0.93 14.46
C ALA A 180 5.01 -0.11 14.98
N ASP A 181 4.98 -0.40 16.28
CA ASP A 181 5.91 -1.35 16.89
C ASP A 181 5.61 -2.79 16.46
N LEU A 182 4.32 -3.13 16.27
CA LEU A 182 3.92 -4.44 15.77
C LEU A 182 4.47 -4.70 14.36
N LEU A 183 4.31 -3.75 13.44
CA LEU A 183 4.82 -3.92 12.07
C LEU A 183 6.35 -4.02 12.05
N LYS A 184 7.05 -3.14 12.77
CA LYS A 184 8.52 -3.18 12.85
C LYS A 184 9.02 -4.52 13.37
N ALA A 185 8.44 -5.01 14.47
CA ALA A 185 8.79 -6.31 15.03
C ALA A 185 8.51 -7.48 14.07
N ALA A 186 7.37 -7.44 13.36
CA ALA A 186 6.99 -8.49 12.41
C ALA A 186 7.95 -8.57 11.21
N LEU A 187 8.27 -7.42 10.61
CA LEU A 187 9.19 -7.35 9.47
C LEU A 187 10.63 -7.72 9.89
N GLN A 188 11.08 -7.26 11.04
CA GLN A 188 12.40 -7.62 11.57
C GLN A 188 12.51 -9.12 11.83
N SER A 189 11.51 -9.72 12.51
CA SER A 189 11.47 -11.16 12.75
C SER A 189 11.44 -11.98 11.46
N ALA A 190 10.70 -11.53 10.44
CA ALA A 190 10.65 -12.20 9.15
C ALA A 190 12.02 -12.20 8.46
N LEU A 191 12.75 -11.08 8.51
CA LEU A 191 14.10 -10.95 7.93
C LEU A 191 15.14 -11.76 8.68
N GLU A 192 15.18 -11.68 10.01
CA GLU A 192 16.16 -12.39 10.85
C GLU A 192 16.03 -13.91 10.74
N ASN A 193 14.80 -14.41 10.54
CA ASN A 193 14.54 -15.85 10.41
C ASN A 193 14.41 -16.32 8.96
N GLU A 194 14.73 -15.46 7.98
CA GLU A 194 14.65 -15.75 6.53
C GLU A 194 13.28 -16.27 6.09
N ILE A 195 12.20 -15.80 6.75
CA ILE A 195 10.84 -16.26 6.49
C ILE A 195 10.29 -15.58 5.25
N PRO A 196 9.92 -16.30 4.19
CA PRO A 196 9.28 -15.69 3.04
C PRO A 196 7.91 -15.13 3.44
N VAL A 197 7.70 -13.85 3.17
CA VAL A 197 6.44 -13.15 3.35
C VAL A 197 5.98 -12.59 2.02
N THR A 198 4.69 -12.72 1.73
CA THR A 198 4.10 -12.24 0.48
C THR A 198 3.64 -10.79 0.57
N ASP A 199 3.23 -10.38 1.77
CA ASP A 199 2.78 -9.02 2.11
C ASP A 199 3.04 -8.74 3.60
N ASP A 200 2.68 -7.54 4.07
CA ASP A 200 2.94 -7.11 5.44
C ASP A 200 1.99 -7.78 6.43
N CYS A 201 0.76 -8.12 5.99
CA CYS A 201 -0.19 -8.90 6.78
C CYS A 201 0.39 -10.26 7.14
N SER A 202 0.98 -10.97 6.18
CA SER A 202 1.55 -12.31 6.42
C SER A 202 2.72 -12.27 7.42
N ALA A 203 3.48 -11.18 7.48
CA ALA A 203 4.52 -11.00 8.51
C ALA A 203 3.90 -10.86 9.91
N VAL A 204 2.84 -10.07 10.04
CA VAL A 204 2.13 -9.82 11.30
C VAL A 204 1.38 -11.06 11.80
N GLU A 205 0.75 -11.82 10.89
CA GLU A 205 0.08 -13.10 11.18
C GLU A 205 1.05 -14.14 11.78
N ARG A 206 2.30 -14.15 11.32
CA ARG A 206 3.34 -15.06 11.86
C ARG A 206 3.72 -14.77 13.32
N LEU A 207 3.51 -13.55 13.79
CA LEU A 207 3.61 -13.21 15.23
C LEU A 207 2.36 -13.64 16.04
N GLY A 208 1.41 -14.33 15.41
CA GLY A 208 0.16 -14.77 16.06
C GLY A 208 -0.85 -13.62 16.24
N LYS A 209 -0.71 -12.52 15.50
CA LYS A 209 -1.64 -11.39 15.56
C LYS A 209 -2.71 -11.51 14.47
N VAL A 210 -3.92 -11.14 14.84
CA VAL A 210 -5.05 -11.16 13.90
C VAL A 210 -5.05 -9.89 13.08
N VAL A 211 -5.15 -10.04 11.74
CA VAL A 211 -5.38 -8.94 10.81
C VAL A 211 -6.85 -8.92 10.43
N TYR A 212 -7.50 -7.78 10.58
CA TYR A 212 -8.91 -7.61 10.22
C TYR A 212 -9.05 -7.03 8.82
N LEU A 213 -9.91 -7.65 8.02
CA LEU A 213 -10.19 -7.19 6.67
C LEU A 213 -11.39 -6.24 6.65
N ILE A 214 -11.28 -5.19 5.84
CA ILE A 214 -12.39 -4.34 5.47
C ILE A 214 -12.66 -4.48 3.97
N ASP A 215 -13.85 -4.05 3.53
CA ASP A 215 -14.16 -4.04 2.10
C ASP A 215 -13.20 -3.13 1.34
N GLY A 216 -12.50 -3.71 0.38
CA GLY A 216 -11.63 -3.04 -0.56
C GLY A 216 -12.42 -2.33 -1.66
N ASP A 217 -11.73 -2.04 -2.76
CA ASP A 217 -12.29 -1.40 -3.94
C ASP A 217 -11.79 -2.13 -5.19
N GLU A 218 -12.71 -2.61 -6.03
CA GLU A 218 -12.35 -3.32 -7.28
C GLU A 218 -11.53 -2.44 -8.23
N GLU A 219 -11.73 -1.13 -8.17
CA GLU A 219 -10.95 -0.17 -8.96
C GLU A 219 -9.53 0.06 -8.40
N ASN A 220 -9.22 -0.33 -7.14
CA ASN A 220 -7.90 -0.20 -6.54
C ASN A 220 -6.93 -1.28 -7.04
N LEU A 221 -6.79 -1.40 -8.35
CA LEU A 221 -5.91 -2.36 -8.98
C LEU A 221 -4.42 -2.00 -8.79
N LYS A 222 -3.57 -3.01 -8.84
CA LYS A 222 -2.11 -2.84 -8.85
C LYS A 222 -1.60 -2.95 -10.27
N ILE A 223 -0.89 -1.95 -10.76
CA ILE A 223 -0.24 -2.00 -12.07
C ILE A 223 0.93 -2.97 -12.02
N THR A 224 0.84 -4.06 -12.77
CA THR A 224 1.86 -5.11 -12.84
C THR A 224 2.17 -5.53 -14.27
N THR A 225 1.28 -5.24 -15.20
CA THR A 225 1.39 -5.53 -16.62
C THR A 225 0.95 -4.32 -17.46
N PRO A 226 1.33 -4.24 -18.75
CA PRO A 226 0.83 -3.19 -19.65
C PRO A 226 -0.70 -3.15 -19.75
N MET A 227 -1.37 -4.32 -19.67
CA MET A 227 -2.83 -4.39 -19.69
C MET A 227 -3.45 -3.65 -18.50
N ASP A 228 -2.81 -3.70 -17.32
CA ASP A 228 -3.32 -3.00 -16.13
C ASP A 228 -3.33 -1.48 -16.32
N LEU A 229 -2.39 -0.92 -17.11
CA LEU A 229 -2.39 0.50 -17.47
C LEU A 229 -3.63 0.86 -18.29
N THR A 230 -3.92 0.07 -19.33
CA THR A 230 -5.10 0.27 -20.16
C THR A 230 -6.40 0.21 -19.36
N VAL A 231 -6.50 -0.77 -18.44
CA VAL A 231 -7.65 -0.87 -17.53
C VAL A 231 -7.73 0.35 -16.59
N ALA A 232 -6.60 0.80 -16.08
CA ALA A 232 -6.54 1.97 -15.20
C ALA A 232 -6.95 3.25 -15.92
N GLU A 233 -6.56 3.44 -17.19
CA GLU A 233 -6.99 4.58 -18.02
C GLU A 233 -8.50 4.59 -18.22
N ALA A 234 -9.10 3.43 -18.53
CA ALA A 234 -10.53 3.30 -18.69
C ALA A 234 -11.29 3.65 -17.39
N ILE A 235 -10.79 3.20 -16.23
CA ILE A 235 -11.39 3.52 -14.93
C ILE A 235 -11.29 5.02 -14.64
N LEU A 236 -10.17 5.67 -14.96
CA LEU A 236 -10.01 7.12 -14.77
C LEU A 236 -10.99 7.91 -15.61
N ALA A 237 -11.09 7.57 -16.91
CA ALA A 237 -12.04 8.22 -17.82
C ALA A 237 -13.49 8.08 -17.31
N GLU A 238 -13.84 6.91 -16.78
CA GLU A 238 -15.17 6.70 -16.20
C GLU A 238 -15.40 7.49 -14.90
N ARG A 239 -14.38 7.62 -14.04
CA ARG A 239 -14.44 8.47 -12.83
C ARG A 239 -14.65 9.95 -13.19
N GLU A 240 -13.98 10.45 -14.22
CA GLU A 240 -14.15 11.82 -14.70
C GLU A 240 -15.56 12.06 -15.25
N ALA A 241 -16.11 11.12 -15.99
CA ALA A 241 -17.46 11.21 -16.53
C ALA A 241 -18.57 11.22 -15.45
N ARG A 242 -18.27 10.72 -14.24
CA ARG A 242 -19.18 10.68 -13.07
C ARG A 242 -19.14 11.96 -12.21
N THR A 243 -18.15 12.86 -12.44
CA THR A 243 -17.90 14.08 -11.64
C THR A 243 -18.52 15.30 -12.28
#